data_a54bc8d803af23bb156cd648c7fe9d55
#
_entry.id   a54bc8d803af23bb156cd648c7fe9d55
#
_cell.length_a   1.000
_cell.length_b   1.000
_cell.length_c   1.000
_cell.angle_alpha   90.00
_cell.angle_beta   90.00
_cell.angle_gamma   90.00
#
_symmetry.space_group_name_H-M   'P 1'
#
loop_
_entity.id
_entity.type
_entity.pdbx_description
1 polymer ?
#
loop_
_entity_poly.entity_id
_entity_poly.type
_entity_poly.pdbx_seq_one_letter_code
_entity_poly.pdbx_strand_id
1 'polypeptide(L)'
;MFMGLVGSEMCIRDRFLELIRPNKTFDETLHPPSPDYSIDYNWAAKPNINGQQFYVPDNSYEVNKSNDVDVFYIHPTGFFENSWNFDMDKTKSAYERTEIMLGNQASAFNESCNIYAPEYRQATYYSFFDKENNGQKALDLAYKDIESAFDYFIEKFNQNKPFIIAGHSQGSLLAHKLINKRINNTSLQNNFICAYIIGYMLSLIHISEPTRPMN
;
A
#
# COMPACT_ATOMS: atom_id res chain seq x y z
N MET A 1 41.40 -2.97 5.25
CA MET A 1 40.57 -3.48 6.35
C MET A 1 39.08 -3.11 6.21
N PHE A 2 38.55 -3.02 4.98
CA PHE A 2 37.14 -2.64 4.69
C PHE A 2 36.33 -3.78 4.03
N MET A 3 36.94 -4.91 3.74
CA MET A 3 36.23 -6.04 3.09
C MET A 3 35.39 -6.93 4.02
N GLY A 4 35.59 -6.83 5.34
CA GLY A 4 34.88 -7.71 6.30
C GLY A 4 33.44 -7.29 6.61
N LEU A 5 33.11 -5.99 6.52
CA LEU A 5 31.77 -5.50 6.86
C LEU A 5 30.75 -5.78 5.73
N VAL A 6 31.14 -5.62 4.48
CA VAL A 6 30.27 -5.89 3.32
C VAL A 6 29.89 -7.36 3.22
N GLY A 7 30.81 -8.28 3.57
CA GLY A 7 30.51 -9.71 3.59
C GLY A 7 29.55 -10.13 4.71
N SER A 8 29.61 -9.48 5.88
CA SER A 8 28.71 -9.80 7.00
C SER A 8 27.28 -9.28 6.79
N GLU A 9 27.10 -8.09 6.20
CA GLU A 9 25.79 -7.54 5.88
C GLU A 9 25.09 -8.33 4.77
N MET A 10 25.81 -8.77 3.73
CA MET A 10 25.27 -9.69 2.73
C MET A 10 24.82 -11.02 3.36
N CYS A 11 25.60 -11.61 4.28
CA CYS A 11 25.21 -12.81 4.99
C CYS A 11 23.93 -12.63 5.82
N ILE A 12 23.77 -11.51 6.51
CA ILE A 12 22.58 -11.23 7.35
C ILE A 12 21.34 -11.09 6.46
N ARG A 13 21.43 -10.33 5.40
CA ARG A 13 20.32 -10.14 4.45
C ARG A 13 19.91 -11.47 3.81
N ASP A 14 20.87 -12.24 3.31
CA ASP A 14 20.60 -13.49 2.61
C ASP A 14 19.97 -14.50 3.57
N ARG A 15 20.45 -14.57 4.81
CA ARG A 15 19.88 -15.41 5.87
C ARG A 15 18.45 -14.99 6.25
N PHE A 16 18.20 -13.69 6.30
CA PHE A 16 16.85 -13.18 6.53
C PHE A 16 15.89 -13.57 5.37
N LEU A 17 16.32 -13.40 4.13
CA LEU A 17 15.53 -13.77 2.96
C LEU A 17 15.23 -15.27 2.91
N GLU A 18 16.18 -16.12 3.33
CA GLU A 18 15.98 -17.56 3.47
C GLU A 18 14.89 -17.89 4.51
N LEU A 19 14.87 -17.18 5.64
CA LEU A 19 13.88 -17.40 6.70
C LEU A 19 12.44 -17.07 6.28
N ILE A 20 12.27 -16.06 5.43
CA ILE A 20 10.96 -15.61 4.95
C ILE A 20 10.59 -16.17 3.58
N ARG A 21 11.43 -17.03 3.00
CA ARG A 21 11.18 -17.67 1.72
C ARG A 21 10.02 -18.64 1.83
N PRO A 22 8.96 -18.52 1.01
CA PRO A 22 7.89 -19.51 0.96
C PRO A 22 8.40 -20.90 0.54
N ASN A 23 7.92 -21.93 1.23
CA ASN A 23 8.37 -23.32 0.99
C ASN A 23 7.68 -23.99 -0.21
N LYS A 24 6.61 -23.40 -0.73
CA LYS A 24 5.83 -23.89 -1.87
C LYS A 24 5.79 -22.84 -2.95
N THR A 25 5.57 -23.25 -4.18
CA THR A 25 5.27 -22.32 -5.26
C THR A 25 3.96 -21.58 -4.98
N PHE A 26 3.74 -20.46 -5.63
CA PHE A 26 2.50 -19.69 -5.48
C PHE A 26 1.27 -20.55 -5.80
N ASP A 27 1.33 -21.32 -6.90
CA ASP A 27 0.20 -22.13 -7.38
C ASP A 27 -0.12 -23.33 -6.48
N GLU A 28 0.85 -23.81 -5.68
CA GLU A 28 0.66 -24.88 -4.69
C GLU A 28 0.18 -24.38 -3.33
N THR A 29 0.11 -23.06 -3.15
CA THR A 29 -0.29 -22.46 -1.87
C THR A 29 -1.78 -22.18 -1.86
N LEU A 30 -2.44 -22.51 -0.74
CA LEU A 30 -3.80 -22.05 -0.52
C LEU A 30 -3.77 -20.56 -0.17
N HIS A 31 -4.43 -19.75 -1.00
CA HIS A 31 -4.49 -18.31 -0.78
C HIS A 31 -5.63 -17.94 0.17
N PRO A 32 -5.41 -16.89 1.02
CA PRO A 32 -6.49 -16.34 1.82
C PRO A 32 -7.66 -15.85 0.95
N PRO A 33 -8.90 -15.84 1.46
CA PRO A 33 -10.03 -15.30 0.72
C PRO A 33 -9.85 -13.81 0.41
N SER A 34 -10.49 -13.34 -0.66
CA SER A 34 -10.50 -11.91 -0.99
C SER A 34 -11.22 -11.10 0.09
N PRO A 35 -10.69 -9.94 0.50
CA PRO A 35 -11.36 -9.08 1.45
C PRO A 35 -12.66 -8.50 0.86
N ASP A 36 -13.69 -8.37 1.72
CA ASP A 36 -14.93 -7.66 1.41
C ASP A 36 -14.85 -6.24 1.98
N TYR A 37 -14.67 -5.25 1.11
CA TYR A 37 -14.50 -3.85 1.53
C TYR A 37 -15.81 -3.15 1.97
N SER A 38 -16.94 -3.84 1.96
CA SER A 38 -18.15 -3.36 2.65
C SER A 38 -18.04 -3.46 4.17
N ILE A 39 -17.07 -4.24 4.67
CA ILE A 39 -16.83 -4.51 6.10
C ILE A 39 -15.68 -3.64 6.61
N ASP A 40 -15.91 -2.88 7.68
CA ASP A 40 -14.92 -2.00 8.30
C ASP A 40 -13.62 -2.72 8.72
N TYR A 41 -13.71 -4.01 9.07
CA TYR A 41 -12.55 -4.83 9.41
C TYR A 41 -11.48 -4.86 8.32
N ASN A 42 -11.87 -4.74 7.05
CA ASN A 42 -10.98 -4.78 5.89
C ASN A 42 -10.43 -3.39 5.51
N TRP A 43 -10.53 -2.44 6.42
CA TRP A 43 -9.90 -1.13 6.32
C TRP A 43 -8.92 -0.92 7.47
N ALA A 44 -7.69 -0.55 7.15
CA ALA A 44 -6.68 -0.15 8.12
C ALA A 44 -6.97 1.27 8.64
N ALA A 45 -7.46 2.17 7.78
CA ALA A 45 -7.87 3.50 8.17
C ALA A 45 -9.09 3.99 7.39
N LYS A 46 -9.99 4.66 8.10
CA LYS A 46 -11.12 5.44 7.56
C LYS A 46 -11.41 6.61 8.52
N PRO A 47 -12.11 7.68 8.07
CA PRO A 47 -12.43 8.82 8.95
C PRO A 47 -13.24 8.45 10.21
N ASN A 48 -14.06 7.40 10.13
CA ASN A 48 -14.90 6.91 11.23
C ASN A 48 -14.26 5.79 12.08
N ILE A 49 -13.05 5.35 11.75
CA ILE A 49 -12.30 4.33 12.51
C ILE A 49 -11.21 5.05 13.29
N ASN A 50 -11.23 4.96 14.62
CA ASN A 50 -10.14 5.50 15.45
C ASN A 50 -8.88 4.64 15.26
N GLY A 51 -7.75 5.27 14.94
CA GLY A 51 -6.49 4.59 14.70
C GLY A 51 -5.32 5.56 14.55
N GLN A 52 -4.17 5.02 14.21
CA GLN A 52 -2.91 5.75 14.13
C GLN A 52 -2.88 6.82 13.02
N GLN A 53 -3.77 6.78 12.05
CA GLN A 53 -3.89 7.82 11.02
C GLN A 53 -4.19 9.21 11.60
N PHE A 54 -4.70 9.28 12.84
CA PHE A 54 -4.96 10.54 13.53
C PHE A 54 -3.82 10.98 14.45
N TYR A 55 -2.69 10.28 14.41
CA TYR A 55 -1.53 10.69 15.20
C TYR A 55 -1.04 12.08 14.78
N VAL A 56 -0.80 12.93 15.81
CA VAL A 56 -0.28 14.29 15.65
C VAL A 56 0.92 14.44 16.57
N PRO A 57 2.10 14.81 16.05
CA PRO A 57 3.26 15.09 16.87
C PRO A 57 2.97 16.28 17.82
N ASP A 58 3.29 16.11 19.10
CA ASP A 58 3.25 17.17 20.12
C ASP A 58 1.88 17.86 20.29
N ASN A 59 0.77 17.23 19.85
CA ASN A 59 -0.57 17.83 19.84
C ASN A 59 -0.62 19.23 19.21
N SER A 60 0.15 19.43 18.12
CA SER A 60 0.33 20.72 17.47
C SER A 60 -0.94 21.28 16.81
N TYR A 61 -1.93 20.42 16.52
CA TYR A 61 -3.24 20.79 15.95
C TYR A 61 -4.29 19.73 16.26
N GLU A 62 -5.56 20.10 16.08
CA GLU A 62 -6.67 19.16 16.12
C GLU A 62 -6.96 18.61 14.73
N VAL A 63 -7.10 17.29 14.61
CA VAL A 63 -7.39 16.64 13.34
C VAL A 63 -8.84 16.84 12.97
N ASN A 64 -9.10 17.46 11.82
CA ASN A 64 -10.42 17.53 11.23
C ASN A 64 -10.76 16.17 10.58
N LYS A 65 -11.87 15.56 11.01
CA LYS A 65 -12.36 14.28 10.47
C LYS A 65 -13.29 14.43 9.25
N SER A 66 -13.47 15.65 8.76
CA SER A 66 -14.29 15.95 7.59
C SER A 66 -13.62 17.01 6.71
N ASN A 67 -12.86 16.53 5.74
CA ASN A 67 -12.13 17.35 4.76
C ASN A 67 -12.77 17.25 3.37
N ASP A 68 -12.49 18.24 2.53
CA ASP A 68 -12.99 18.30 1.14
C ASP A 68 -12.14 17.43 0.18
N VAL A 69 -10.99 16.96 0.62
CA VAL A 69 -10.06 16.13 -0.14
C VAL A 69 -9.91 14.77 0.54
N ASP A 70 -9.90 13.72 -0.24
CA ASP A 70 -9.65 12.38 0.23
C ASP A 70 -8.23 11.91 -0.16
N VAL A 71 -7.58 11.09 0.68
CA VAL A 71 -6.38 10.35 0.29
C VAL A 71 -6.65 8.85 0.38
N PHE A 72 -6.41 8.15 -0.73
CA PHE A 72 -6.36 6.70 -0.76
C PHE A 72 -4.91 6.27 -0.56
N TYR A 73 -4.61 5.79 0.65
CA TYR A 73 -3.26 5.43 1.08
C TYR A 73 -3.05 3.92 1.02
N ILE A 74 -1.99 3.50 0.33
CA ILE A 74 -1.60 2.11 0.20
C ILE A 74 -0.31 1.90 1.00
N HIS A 75 -0.44 1.23 2.15
CA HIS A 75 0.69 1.00 3.04
C HIS A 75 1.71 0.01 2.43
N PRO A 76 2.98 0.05 2.86
CA PRO A 76 3.98 -0.93 2.44
C PRO A 76 3.68 -2.31 3.04
N THR A 77 4.40 -3.34 2.58
CA THR A 77 4.31 -4.64 3.24
C THR A 77 5.00 -4.63 4.61
N GLY A 78 4.29 -5.07 5.61
CA GLY A 78 4.80 -5.45 6.92
C GLY A 78 4.92 -6.97 7.07
N PHE A 79 4.68 -7.72 6.00
CA PHE A 79 4.62 -9.17 6.01
C PHE A 79 5.98 -9.80 5.67
N PHE A 80 6.62 -10.37 6.69
CA PHE A 80 7.95 -10.96 6.64
C PHE A 80 7.92 -12.44 7.08
N GLU A 81 6.96 -13.20 6.52
CA GLU A 81 6.78 -14.60 6.82
C GLU A 81 6.96 -15.46 5.57
N ASN A 82 7.07 -16.78 5.76
CA ASN A 82 7.36 -17.77 4.72
C ASN A 82 6.11 -18.27 3.97
N SER A 83 5.15 -17.39 3.76
CA SER A 83 4.02 -17.59 2.85
C SER A 83 3.94 -16.45 1.83
N TRP A 84 3.26 -16.66 0.69
CA TRP A 84 3.26 -15.68 -0.39
C TRP A 84 2.45 -14.43 -0.07
N ASN A 85 1.32 -14.58 0.61
CA ASN A 85 0.45 -13.45 0.95
C ASN A 85 -0.03 -13.54 2.39
N PHE A 86 -0.17 -12.38 3.01
CA PHE A 86 -0.71 -12.20 4.35
C PHE A 86 -2.20 -12.58 4.39
N ASP A 87 -2.62 -13.27 5.43
CA ASP A 87 -3.99 -13.72 5.64
C ASP A 87 -4.92 -12.69 6.30
N MET A 88 -4.41 -11.47 6.51
CA MET A 88 -5.11 -10.34 7.13
C MET A 88 -5.56 -10.58 8.58
N ASP A 89 -4.92 -11.52 9.28
CA ASP A 89 -5.15 -11.76 10.69
C ASP A 89 -4.56 -10.63 11.54
N LYS A 90 -5.43 -9.84 12.17
CA LYS A 90 -5.07 -8.68 12.98
C LYS A 90 -4.33 -9.01 14.28
N THR A 91 -4.20 -10.29 14.62
CA THR A 91 -3.38 -10.72 15.77
C THR A 91 -1.90 -10.90 15.40
N LYS A 92 -1.54 -10.79 14.13
CA LYS A 92 -0.18 -11.00 13.64
C LYS A 92 0.63 -9.70 13.58
N SER A 93 1.94 -9.83 13.66
CA SER A 93 2.89 -8.72 13.64
C SER A 93 2.86 -7.89 12.33
N ALA A 94 2.37 -8.44 11.23
CA ALA A 94 2.16 -7.70 9.99
C ALA A 94 1.12 -6.59 10.18
N TYR A 95 0.05 -6.86 10.91
CA TYR A 95 -0.97 -5.85 11.25
C TYR A 95 -0.41 -4.77 12.17
N GLU A 96 0.34 -5.14 13.23
CA GLU A 96 0.98 -4.15 14.13
C GLU A 96 1.90 -3.20 13.36
N ARG A 97 2.63 -3.72 12.37
CA ARG A 97 3.48 -2.88 11.49
C ARG A 97 2.64 -1.94 10.62
N THR A 98 1.48 -2.39 10.13
CA THR A 98 0.55 -1.52 9.38
C THR A 98 0.10 -0.34 10.26
N GLU A 99 -0.26 -0.56 11.52
CA GLU A 99 -0.59 0.52 12.46
C GLU A 99 0.56 1.53 12.64
N ILE A 100 1.80 1.04 12.79
CA ILE A 100 2.99 1.90 12.87
C ILE A 100 3.15 2.73 11.58
N MET A 101 2.92 2.12 10.42
CA MET A 101 3.02 2.80 9.13
C MET A 101 1.92 3.85 8.95
N LEU A 102 0.72 3.61 9.44
CA LEU A 102 -0.35 4.62 9.45
C LEU A 102 0.05 5.84 10.27
N GLY A 103 0.58 5.63 11.47
CA GLY A 103 1.01 6.71 12.36
C GLY A 103 2.21 7.51 11.85
N ASN A 104 3.13 6.88 11.10
CA ASN A 104 4.36 7.53 10.63
C ASN A 104 4.29 8.04 9.20
N GLN A 105 3.31 7.62 8.41
CA GLN A 105 3.22 7.93 6.99
C GLN A 105 1.85 8.50 6.60
N ALA A 106 0.76 7.75 6.82
CA ALA A 106 -0.58 8.20 6.44
C ALA A 106 -1.02 9.43 7.24
N SER A 107 -0.62 9.53 8.50
CA SER A 107 -0.94 10.68 9.37
C SER A 107 -0.45 12.02 8.83
N ALA A 108 0.55 12.04 7.94
CA ALA A 108 1.01 13.27 7.27
C ALA A 108 -0.09 13.96 6.44
N PHE A 109 -1.18 13.28 6.14
CA PHE A 109 -2.32 13.82 5.38
C PHE A 109 -3.50 14.22 6.26
N ASN A 110 -3.47 13.97 7.59
CA ASN A 110 -4.65 14.04 8.45
C ASN A 110 -5.17 15.45 8.72
N GLU A 111 -4.35 16.48 8.55
CA GLU A 111 -4.77 17.87 8.68
C GLU A 111 -5.69 18.31 7.52
N SER A 112 -5.40 17.81 6.30
CA SER A 112 -5.99 18.34 5.06
C SER A 112 -6.84 17.32 4.30
N CYS A 113 -6.78 16.03 4.65
CA CYS A 113 -7.45 14.97 3.92
C CYS A 113 -8.21 14.00 4.84
N ASN A 114 -9.28 13.43 4.31
CA ASN A 114 -9.85 12.21 4.88
C ASN A 114 -9.01 11.02 4.42
N ILE A 115 -8.53 10.21 5.35
CA ILE A 115 -7.63 9.10 5.05
C ILE A 115 -8.42 7.81 4.90
N TYR A 116 -8.24 7.13 3.76
CA TYR A 116 -8.75 5.80 3.48
C TYR A 116 -7.59 4.87 3.14
N ALA A 117 -7.37 3.86 3.94
CA ALA A 117 -6.33 2.86 3.74
C ALA A 117 -6.94 1.46 3.83
N PRO A 118 -6.94 0.68 2.75
CA PRO A 118 -7.42 -0.69 2.82
C PRO A 118 -6.42 -1.60 3.51
N GLU A 119 -6.91 -2.60 4.23
CA GLU A 119 -6.17 -3.84 4.46
C GLU A 119 -6.15 -4.63 3.16
N TYR A 120 -5.07 -5.35 2.89
CA TYR A 120 -4.97 -6.17 1.70
C TYR A 120 -4.05 -7.37 1.94
N ARG A 121 -4.16 -8.40 1.14
CA ARG A 121 -3.28 -9.58 1.21
C ARG A 121 -1.87 -9.21 0.74
N GLN A 122 -1.13 -8.52 1.61
CA GLN A 122 0.22 -8.06 1.33
C GLN A 122 1.08 -9.22 0.82
N ALA A 123 1.83 -9.02 -0.26
CA ALA A 123 2.82 -9.98 -0.67
C ALA A 123 4.01 -9.95 0.31
N THR A 124 4.56 -11.11 0.63
CA THR A 124 5.76 -11.21 1.47
C THR A 124 6.89 -10.37 0.89
N TYR A 125 7.74 -9.82 1.76
CA TYR A 125 8.92 -9.07 1.33
C TYR A 125 9.83 -9.89 0.39
N TYR A 126 9.85 -11.22 0.55
CA TYR A 126 10.57 -12.12 -0.35
C TYR A 126 10.15 -12.00 -1.82
N SER A 127 8.91 -11.60 -2.09
CA SER A 127 8.37 -11.46 -3.45
C SER A 127 9.20 -10.56 -4.37
N PHE A 128 9.91 -9.59 -3.80
CA PHE A 128 10.81 -8.68 -4.55
C PHE A 128 12.14 -9.32 -4.95
N PHE A 129 12.46 -10.48 -4.41
CA PHE A 129 13.73 -11.21 -4.65
C PHE A 129 13.51 -12.54 -5.37
N ASP A 130 12.24 -12.94 -5.52
CA ASP A 130 11.88 -14.17 -6.22
C ASP A 130 12.24 -14.08 -7.71
N LYS A 131 12.82 -15.16 -8.24
CA LYS A 131 13.25 -15.27 -9.64
C LYS A 131 12.39 -16.22 -10.47
N GLU A 132 11.39 -16.85 -9.83
CA GLU A 132 10.55 -17.90 -10.42
C GLU A 132 9.13 -17.43 -10.75
N ASN A 133 8.90 -16.11 -10.76
CA ASN A 133 7.60 -15.48 -11.02
C ASN A 133 6.50 -15.75 -9.97
N ASN A 134 6.82 -16.42 -8.87
CA ASN A 134 5.86 -16.60 -7.77
C ASN A 134 5.61 -15.29 -7.03
N GLY A 135 6.69 -14.53 -6.79
CA GLY A 135 6.61 -13.19 -6.17
C GLY A 135 5.76 -12.22 -6.98
N GLN A 136 5.88 -12.26 -8.33
CA GLN A 136 5.03 -11.44 -9.19
C GLN A 136 3.55 -11.83 -9.07
N LYS A 137 3.24 -13.12 -9.00
CA LYS A 137 1.86 -13.61 -8.78
C LYS A 137 1.31 -13.15 -7.42
N ALA A 138 2.14 -13.15 -6.37
CA ALA A 138 1.76 -12.65 -5.06
C ALA A 138 1.46 -11.14 -5.06
N LEU A 139 2.28 -10.34 -5.78
CA LEU A 139 2.07 -8.91 -5.99
C LEU A 139 0.81 -8.64 -6.84
N ASP A 140 0.52 -9.49 -7.82
CA ASP A 140 -0.69 -9.38 -8.63
C ASP A 140 -1.96 -9.73 -7.83
N LEU A 141 -1.87 -10.65 -6.86
CA LEU A 141 -2.96 -10.93 -5.94
C LEU A 141 -3.21 -9.73 -5.00
N ALA A 142 -2.16 -9.16 -4.43
CA ALA A 142 -2.24 -7.95 -3.62
C ALA A 142 -2.84 -6.77 -4.43
N TYR A 143 -2.46 -6.62 -5.71
CA TYR A 143 -3.02 -5.59 -6.58
C TYR A 143 -4.52 -5.75 -6.81
N LYS A 144 -5.04 -6.97 -6.96
CA LYS A 144 -6.49 -7.21 -7.11
C LYS A 144 -7.28 -6.72 -5.91
N ASP A 145 -6.72 -6.85 -4.71
CA ASP A 145 -7.36 -6.35 -3.49
C ASP A 145 -7.37 -4.81 -3.49
N ILE A 146 -6.25 -4.18 -3.83
CA ILE A 146 -6.15 -2.71 -3.92
C ILE A 146 -7.10 -2.16 -5.00
N GLU A 147 -7.21 -2.82 -6.15
CA GLU A 147 -8.13 -2.43 -7.21
C GLU A 147 -9.59 -2.50 -6.73
N SER A 148 -9.96 -3.60 -6.06
CA SER A 148 -11.31 -3.78 -5.49
C SER A 148 -11.62 -2.76 -4.39
N ALA A 149 -10.65 -2.50 -3.50
CA ALA A 149 -10.77 -1.47 -2.47
C ALA A 149 -10.95 -0.07 -3.05
N PHE A 150 -10.20 0.26 -4.08
CA PHE A 150 -10.29 1.54 -4.75
C PHE A 150 -11.63 1.74 -5.45
N ASP A 151 -12.14 0.70 -6.13
CA ASP A 151 -13.46 0.75 -6.76
C ASP A 151 -14.55 1.00 -5.71
N TYR A 152 -14.48 0.30 -4.56
CA TYR A 152 -15.39 0.52 -3.45
C TYR A 152 -15.25 1.92 -2.84
N PHE A 153 -14.01 2.41 -2.67
CA PHE A 153 -13.73 3.77 -2.18
C PHE A 153 -14.37 4.82 -3.08
N ILE A 154 -14.17 4.74 -4.40
CA ILE A 154 -14.74 5.70 -5.36
C ILE A 154 -16.26 5.66 -5.34
N GLU A 155 -16.85 4.45 -5.33
CA GLU A 155 -18.31 4.29 -5.39
C GLU A 155 -19.01 4.73 -4.09
N LYS A 156 -18.46 4.39 -2.92
CA LYS A 156 -19.17 4.50 -1.64
C LYS A 156 -18.69 5.66 -0.76
N PHE A 157 -17.42 6.06 -0.85
CA PHE A 157 -16.85 7.01 0.10
C PHE A 157 -16.47 8.34 -0.52
N ASN A 158 -15.86 8.37 -1.69
CA ASN A 158 -15.28 9.56 -2.28
C ASN A 158 -16.34 10.58 -2.73
N GLN A 159 -17.49 10.11 -3.26
CA GLN A 159 -18.60 11.00 -3.68
C GLN A 159 -18.18 12.12 -4.63
N ASN A 160 -17.29 11.83 -5.57
CA ASN A 160 -16.70 12.77 -6.53
C ASN A 160 -15.86 13.91 -5.92
N LYS A 161 -15.40 13.78 -4.69
CA LYS A 161 -14.41 14.71 -4.13
C LYS A 161 -13.08 14.61 -4.86
N PRO A 162 -12.26 15.68 -4.84
CA PRO A 162 -10.86 15.59 -5.24
C PRO A 162 -10.12 14.56 -4.36
N PHE A 163 -9.20 13.80 -4.97
CA PHE A 163 -8.47 12.79 -4.23
C PHE A 163 -6.99 12.69 -4.60
N ILE A 164 -6.22 12.16 -3.66
CA ILE A 164 -4.80 11.88 -3.75
C ILE A 164 -4.59 10.36 -3.67
N ILE A 165 -3.64 9.84 -4.43
CA ILE A 165 -3.14 8.48 -4.23
C ILE A 165 -1.78 8.57 -3.53
N ALA A 166 -1.62 7.87 -2.42
CA ALA A 166 -0.34 7.83 -1.73
C ALA A 166 0.07 6.39 -1.44
N GLY A 167 1.35 6.11 -1.52
CA GLY A 167 1.88 4.78 -1.21
C GLY A 167 3.37 4.81 -0.89
N HIS A 168 3.83 3.76 -0.18
CA HIS A 168 5.23 3.55 0.13
C HIS A 168 5.64 2.11 -0.21
N SER A 169 6.85 1.92 -0.77
CA SER A 169 7.42 0.60 -1.08
C SER A 169 6.47 -0.28 -1.92
N GLN A 170 5.99 -1.42 -1.41
CA GLN A 170 4.99 -2.26 -2.09
C GLN A 170 3.73 -1.46 -2.42
N GLY A 171 3.26 -0.61 -1.49
CA GLY A 171 2.13 0.28 -1.74
C GLY A 171 2.35 1.22 -2.92
N SER A 172 3.57 1.70 -3.13
CA SER A 172 3.93 2.54 -4.29
C SER A 172 3.88 1.78 -5.60
N LEU A 173 4.36 0.53 -5.63
CA LEU A 173 4.23 -0.34 -6.79
C LEU A 173 2.77 -0.53 -7.19
N LEU A 174 1.92 -0.82 -6.19
CA LEU A 174 0.49 -1.05 -6.39
C LEU A 174 -0.23 0.25 -6.78
N ALA A 175 0.12 1.39 -6.16
CA ALA A 175 -0.40 2.72 -6.50
C ALA A 175 -0.07 3.10 -7.96
N HIS A 176 1.16 2.90 -8.39
CA HIS A 176 1.56 3.15 -9.78
C HIS A 176 0.74 2.32 -10.77
N LYS A 177 0.55 1.02 -10.48
CA LYS A 177 -0.27 0.13 -11.30
C LYS A 177 -1.75 0.56 -11.32
N LEU A 178 -2.27 1.00 -10.16
CA LEU A 178 -3.64 1.50 -10.01
C LEU A 178 -3.88 2.77 -10.85
N ILE A 179 -2.98 3.76 -10.76
CA ILE A 179 -3.07 5.00 -11.53
C ILE A 179 -3.12 4.71 -13.02
N ASN A 180 -2.24 3.84 -13.51
CA ASN A 180 -2.17 3.50 -14.93
C ASN A 180 -3.41 2.75 -15.43
N LYS A 181 -4.02 1.90 -14.58
CA LYS A 181 -5.15 1.07 -15.02
C LYS A 181 -6.51 1.68 -14.76
N ARG A 182 -6.67 2.49 -13.70
CA ARG A 182 -7.98 2.96 -13.22
C ARG A 182 -8.18 4.46 -13.33
N ILE A 183 -7.11 5.26 -13.38
CA ILE A 183 -7.20 6.72 -13.36
C ILE A 183 -6.83 7.31 -14.73
N ASN A 184 -5.69 6.93 -15.27
CA ASN A 184 -5.22 7.45 -16.56
C ASN A 184 -6.24 7.20 -17.68
N ASN A 185 -6.56 8.25 -18.44
CA ASN A 185 -7.51 8.23 -19.55
C ASN A 185 -8.96 7.85 -19.16
N THR A 186 -9.34 8.04 -17.89
CA THR A 186 -10.71 7.87 -17.40
C THR A 186 -11.26 9.19 -16.84
N SER A 187 -12.56 9.25 -16.56
CA SER A 187 -13.20 10.41 -15.93
C SER A 187 -12.66 10.72 -14.53
N LEU A 188 -12.08 9.73 -13.83
CA LEU A 188 -11.49 9.91 -12.51
C LEU A 188 -10.29 10.86 -12.53
N GLN A 189 -9.63 11.02 -13.68
CA GLN A 189 -8.52 11.96 -13.85
C GLN A 189 -8.92 13.41 -13.54
N ASN A 190 -10.17 13.78 -13.69
CA ASN A 190 -10.66 15.13 -13.40
C ASN A 190 -10.62 15.48 -11.91
N ASN A 191 -10.77 14.48 -11.03
CA ASN A 191 -10.76 14.64 -9.57
C ASN A 191 -9.44 14.21 -8.95
N PHE A 192 -8.54 13.60 -9.72
CA PHE A 192 -7.22 13.17 -9.26
C PHE A 192 -6.27 14.36 -9.16
N ILE A 193 -5.79 14.68 -7.95
CA ILE A 193 -4.91 15.82 -7.69
C ILE A 193 -3.47 15.48 -8.02
N CYS A 194 -2.92 14.48 -7.33
CA CYS A 194 -1.53 14.04 -7.46
C CYS A 194 -1.32 12.65 -6.84
N ALA A 195 -0.11 12.12 -7.03
CA ALA A 195 0.33 10.90 -6.38
C ALA A 195 1.63 11.10 -5.58
N TYR A 196 1.70 10.46 -4.42
CA TYR A 196 2.92 10.30 -3.62
C TYR A 196 3.40 8.86 -3.73
N ILE A 197 4.37 8.61 -4.60
CA ILE A 197 4.95 7.28 -4.85
C ILE A 197 6.34 7.24 -4.22
N ILE A 198 6.44 6.72 -3.00
CA ILE A 198 7.65 6.82 -2.17
C ILE A 198 8.32 5.45 -2.02
N GLY A 199 9.66 5.43 -2.11
CA GLY A 199 10.43 4.21 -1.85
C GLY A 199 10.28 3.11 -2.90
N TYR A 200 9.91 3.48 -4.13
CA TYR A 200 9.88 2.59 -5.29
C TYR A 200 10.53 3.26 -6.50
N MET A 201 11.33 2.51 -7.26
CA MET A 201 11.98 3.04 -8.46
C MET A 201 10.96 3.20 -9.59
N LEU A 202 10.65 4.44 -9.95
CA LEU A 202 9.93 4.77 -11.17
C LEU A 202 10.94 4.92 -12.31
N SER A 203 10.80 4.13 -13.36
CA SER A 203 11.51 4.38 -14.61
C SER A 203 10.88 5.56 -15.32
N LEU A 204 11.69 6.46 -15.90
CA LEU A 204 11.21 7.62 -16.66
C LEU A 204 10.28 7.24 -17.83
N ILE A 205 10.40 6.02 -18.37
CA ILE A 205 9.51 5.50 -19.41
C ILE A 205 8.08 5.16 -18.88
N HIS A 206 7.87 5.17 -17.56
CA HIS A 206 6.56 4.92 -16.93
C HIS A 206 5.89 6.20 -16.41
N ILE A 207 6.53 7.37 -16.58
CA ILE A 207 5.94 8.67 -16.24
C ILE A 207 5.14 9.14 -17.47
N SER A 208 3.85 8.84 -17.50
CA SER A 208 2.95 9.57 -18.40
C SER A 208 2.79 10.97 -17.83
N GLU A 209 3.31 11.99 -18.50
CA GLU A 209 2.98 13.37 -18.17
C GLU A 209 1.45 13.55 -18.28
N PRO A 210 0.79 14.15 -17.29
CA PRO A 210 -0.58 14.56 -17.47
C PRO A 210 -0.59 15.64 -18.56
N THR A 211 -1.04 15.30 -19.76
CA THR A 211 -1.33 16.28 -20.78
C THR A 211 -2.53 17.10 -20.31
N ARG A 212 -2.27 18.15 -19.53
CA ARG A 212 -3.26 19.23 -19.39
C ARG A 212 -3.40 19.88 -20.74
N PRO A 213 -4.61 20.00 -21.32
CA PRO A 213 -4.82 20.89 -22.43
C PRO A 213 -4.41 22.29 -21.96
N MET A 214 -3.45 22.90 -22.63
CA MET A 214 -3.20 24.32 -22.47
C MET A 214 -4.38 25.06 -23.12
N ASN A 215 -5.24 25.65 -22.29
CA ASN A 215 -6.19 26.67 -22.72
C ASN A 215 -5.52 28.02 -22.62
#